data_dad144654e28234b1eae8322ec53f8c4
#
_entry.id   dad144654e28234b1eae8322ec53f8c4
#
_cell.length_a   1.000
_cell.length_b   1.000
_cell.length_c   1.000
_cell.angle_alpha   90.00
_cell.angle_beta   90.00
_cell.angle_gamma   90.00
#
_symmetry.space_group_name_H-M   'P 1'
#
loop_
_entity.id
_entity.type
_entity.pdbx_description
1 polymer ?
#
loop_
_entity_poly.entity_id
_entity_poly.type
_entity_poly.pdbx_seq_one_letter_code
_entity_poly.pdbx_strand_id
1 'polypeptide(L)'
;MNALVIALHGSRVAAANEALADLALQTATAGDGRWGAVRLGFLQFGDPLLGEALEQLTAEGAAQITVVPLFLGVGRHMQHDVPAAIAGCRAKHPAVEVLLTPHLGAWEGLPNAVTALAIQSEKGDATAGNE
;
A
#
# COMPACT_ATOMS: atom_id res chain seq x y z
N MET A 1 -13.02 11.30 -7.01
CA MET A 1 -11.63 11.04 -7.41
C MET A 1 -11.27 9.59 -7.13
N ASN A 2 -10.27 9.11 -7.81
CA ASN A 2 -9.73 7.78 -7.56
C ASN A 2 -8.58 7.88 -6.58
N ALA A 3 -8.59 7.05 -5.55
CA ALA A 3 -7.56 7.05 -4.52
C ALA A 3 -6.90 5.68 -4.42
N LEU A 4 -5.70 5.66 -3.85
CA LEU A 4 -4.92 4.45 -3.64
C LEU A 4 -4.49 4.38 -2.18
N VAL A 5 -4.67 3.22 -1.56
CA VAL A 5 -4.12 2.94 -0.24
C VAL A 5 -3.09 1.82 -0.38
N ILE A 6 -1.90 2.07 0.14
CA ILE A 6 -0.88 1.04 0.26
C ILE A 6 -1.01 0.46 1.67
N ALA A 7 -1.43 -0.78 1.76
CA ALA A 7 -1.62 -1.43 3.05
C ALA A 7 -0.31 -2.06 3.52
N LEU A 8 0.09 -1.75 4.74
CA LEU A 8 1.34 -2.18 5.32
C LEU A 8 1.09 -2.88 6.65
N HIS A 9 1.97 -3.79 6.99
CA HIS A 9 1.82 -4.53 8.24
C HIS A 9 1.95 -3.62 9.46
N GLY A 10 2.95 -2.76 9.47
CA GLY A 10 3.25 -1.91 10.61
C GLY A 10 4.28 -2.54 11.54
N SER A 11 5.05 -1.71 12.19
CA SER A 11 6.10 -2.13 13.11
C SER A 11 5.97 -1.39 14.42
N ARG A 12 6.31 -2.04 15.53
CA ARG A 12 6.40 -1.38 16.83
C ARG A 12 7.56 -0.40 16.89
N VAL A 13 8.52 -0.54 15.99
CA VAL A 13 9.64 0.39 15.89
C VAL A 13 9.20 1.55 15.02
N ALA A 14 8.98 2.71 15.62
CA ALA A 14 8.47 3.87 14.91
C ALA A 14 9.33 4.25 13.70
N ALA A 15 10.64 4.13 13.82
CA ALA A 15 11.55 4.47 12.72
C ALA A 15 11.31 3.59 11.50
N ALA A 16 10.89 2.34 11.68
CA ALA A 16 10.60 1.46 10.55
C ALA A 16 9.37 1.94 9.78
N ASN A 17 8.35 2.43 10.48
CA ASN A 17 7.18 2.99 9.84
C ASN A 17 7.50 4.33 9.15
N GLU A 18 8.31 5.15 9.80
CA GLU A 18 8.71 6.45 9.26
C GLU A 18 9.54 6.31 7.99
N ALA A 19 10.32 5.24 7.88
CA ALA A 19 11.11 4.98 6.68
C ALA A 19 10.23 4.79 5.45
N LEU A 20 8.94 4.49 5.64
CA LEU A 20 8.00 4.31 4.54
C LEU A 20 7.19 5.56 4.25
N ALA A 21 7.43 6.65 4.99
CA ALA A 21 6.60 7.86 4.88
C ALA A 21 6.57 8.43 3.46
N ASP A 22 7.68 8.35 2.73
CA ASP A 22 7.75 8.91 1.39
C ASP A 22 7.14 8.00 0.32
N LEU A 23 6.82 6.76 0.67
CA LEU A 23 6.34 5.80 -0.32
C LEU A 23 5.03 6.27 -0.98
N ALA A 24 4.13 6.86 -0.20
CA ALA A 24 2.88 7.35 -0.74
C ALA A 24 3.11 8.45 -1.77
N LEU A 25 4.01 9.40 -1.48
CA LEU A 25 4.33 10.49 -2.39
C LEU A 25 5.03 9.97 -3.64
N GLN A 26 5.99 9.06 -3.48
CA GLN A 26 6.69 8.46 -4.60
C GLN A 26 5.74 7.68 -5.50
N THR A 27 4.78 6.98 -4.90
CA THR A 27 3.78 6.22 -5.64
C THR A 27 2.84 7.15 -6.40
N ALA A 28 2.42 8.26 -5.78
CA ALA A 28 1.60 9.25 -6.45
C ALA A 28 2.32 9.83 -7.67
N THR A 29 3.61 10.12 -7.52
CA THR A 29 4.43 10.63 -8.61
C THR A 29 4.54 9.60 -9.75
N ALA A 30 4.78 8.35 -9.40
CA ALA A 30 4.84 7.26 -10.38
C ALA A 30 3.52 7.08 -11.13
N GLY A 31 2.41 7.36 -10.47
CA GLY A 31 1.08 7.28 -11.07
C GLY A 31 0.76 8.41 -12.04
N ASP A 32 1.57 9.48 -12.04
CA ASP A 32 1.48 10.56 -13.01
C ASP A 32 0.06 11.11 -13.14
N GLY A 33 -0.54 11.49 -12.01
CA GLY A 33 -1.86 12.09 -11.97
C GLY A 33 -3.03 11.11 -11.96
N ARG A 34 -2.76 9.80 -12.02
CA ARG A 34 -3.85 8.81 -11.99
C ARG A 34 -4.62 8.82 -10.67
N TRP A 35 -3.92 9.10 -9.57
CA TRP A 35 -4.52 9.07 -8.24
C TRP A 35 -4.72 10.47 -7.71
N GLY A 36 -5.92 10.77 -7.27
CA GLY A 36 -6.22 12.03 -6.60
C GLY A 36 -5.63 12.09 -5.20
N ALA A 37 -5.41 10.94 -4.58
CA ALA A 37 -4.74 10.82 -3.30
C ALA A 37 -4.11 9.44 -3.18
N VAL A 38 -2.93 9.35 -2.57
CA VAL A 38 -2.28 8.11 -2.23
C VAL A 38 -1.95 8.16 -0.75
N ARG A 39 -2.27 7.11 -0.01
CA ARG A 39 -2.10 7.10 1.44
C ARG A 39 -1.63 5.73 1.91
N LEU A 40 -0.82 5.71 2.96
CA LEU A 40 -0.47 4.45 3.63
C LEU A 40 -1.60 4.09 4.59
N GLY A 41 -1.82 2.79 4.78
CA GLY A 41 -2.73 2.31 5.80
C GLY A 41 -2.10 1.13 6.50
N PHE A 42 -1.88 1.25 7.82
CA PHE A 42 -1.21 0.21 8.57
C PHE A 42 -2.23 -0.75 9.20
N LEU A 43 -1.87 -2.03 9.28
CA LEU A 43 -2.71 -2.99 9.98
C LEU A 43 -2.58 -2.79 11.49
N GLN A 44 -1.40 -2.40 11.96
CA GLN A 44 -1.15 -2.15 13.38
C GLN A 44 0.09 -1.26 13.54
N PHE A 45 0.22 -0.65 14.71
CA PHE A 45 1.41 0.10 15.15
C PHE A 45 1.82 1.27 14.26
N GLY A 46 1.01 1.68 13.31
CA GLY A 46 1.29 2.83 12.45
C GLY A 46 0.09 3.75 12.40
N ASP A 47 0.27 4.89 11.77
CA ASP A 47 -0.78 5.89 11.66
C ASP A 47 -0.78 6.45 10.23
N PRO A 48 -1.92 6.43 9.54
CA PRO A 48 -3.21 5.92 10.01
C PRO A 48 -3.31 4.38 9.90
N LEU A 49 -4.21 3.81 10.66
CA LEU A 49 -4.58 2.41 10.46
C LEU A 49 -5.37 2.28 9.15
N LEU A 50 -5.39 1.08 8.60
CA LEU A 50 -6.03 0.86 7.29
C LEU A 50 -7.48 1.34 7.27
N GLY A 51 -8.26 0.99 8.28
CA GLY A 51 -9.65 1.44 8.37
C GLY A 51 -9.75 2.95 8.43
N GLU A 52 -8.85 3.60 9.16
CA GLU A 52 -8.83 5.05 9.26
C GLU A 52 -8.46 5.71 7.93
N ALA A 53 -7.51 5.13 7.20
CA ALA A 53 -7.13 5.65 5.88
C ALA A 53 -8.31 5.60 4.92
N LEU A 54 -9.08 4.50 4.95
CA LEU A 54 -10.26 4.38 4.11
C LEU A 54 -11.31 5.43 4.47
N GLU A 55 -11.53 5.67 5.76
CA GLU A 55 -12.48 6.71 6.21
C GLU A 55 -12.02 8.10 5.79
N GLN A 56 -10.75 8.40 5.94
CA GLN A 56 -10.20 9.70 5.56
C GLN A 56 -10.39 9.97 4.06
N LEU A 57 -10.08 8.98 3.23
CA LEU A 57 -10.23 9.15 1.78
C LEU A 57 -11.68 9.28 1.36
N THR A 58 -12.57 8.55 2.02
CA THR A 58 -14.00 8.68 1.78
C THR A 58 -14.47 10.10 2.11
N ALA A 59 -14.03 10.64 3.24
CA ALA A 59 -14.36 12.01 3.64
C ALA A 59 -13.79 13.05 2.68
N GLU A 60 -12.67 12.74 2.04
CA GLU A 60 -12.04 13.65 1.06
C GLU A 60 -12.68 13.55 -0.33
N GLY A 61 -13.68 12.71 -0.49
CA GLY A 61 -14.43 12.64 -1.74
C GLY A 61 -14.02 11.53 -2.69
N ALA A 62 -13.31 10.51 -2.21
CA ALA A 62 -12.95 9.40 -3.07
C ALA A 62 -14.19 8.62 -3.50
N ALA A 63 -14.36 8.43 -4.78
CA ALA A 63 -15.43 7.60 -5.34
C ALA A 63 -14.98 6.15 -5.50
N GLN A 64 -13.68 5.96 -5.70
CA GLN A 64 -13.09 4.63 -5.83
C GLN A 64 -11.77 4.62 -5.06
N ILE A 65 -11.57 3.59 -4.26
CA ILE A 65 -10.33 3.40 -3.50
C ILE A 65 -9.78 2.02 -3.85
N THR A 66 -8.55 1.97 -4.34
CA THR A 66 -7.86 0.71 -4.58
C THR A 66 -6.91 0.46 -3.42
N VAL A 67 -6.98 -0.73 -2.83
CA VAL A 67 -6.10 -1.15 -1.74
C VAL A 67 -5.09 -2.14 -2.29
N VAL A 68 -3.82 -1.82 -2.13
CA VAL A 68 -2.72 -2.69 -2.53
C VAL A 68 -2.00 -3.19 -1.28
N PRO A 69 -2.15 -4.49 -0.94
CA PRO A 69 -1.43 -5.04 0.21
C PRO A 69 0.04 -5.23 -0.13
N LEU A 70 0.91 -4.46 0.50
CA LEU A 70 2.33 -4.49 0.20
C LEU A 70 3.02 -5.51 1.10
N PHE A 71 2.67 -6.78 0.90
CA PHE A 71 3.20 -7.90 1.67
C PHE A 71 3.81 -8.91 0.71
N LEU A 72 4.97 -9.46 1.06
CA LEU A 72 5.58 -10.54 0.27
C LEU A 72 4.95 -11.88 0.61
N GLY A 73 4.71 -12.14 1.89
CA GLY A 73 3.98 -13.31 2.34
C GLY A 73 2.73 -12.88 3.08
N VAL A 74 1.78 -13.79 3.25
CA VAL A 74 0.52 -13.48 3.91
C VAL A 74 0.25 -14.50 5.01
N GLY A 75 0.20 -14.02 6.26
CA GLY A 75 -0.23 -14.84 7.38
C GLY A 75 -1.73 -14.74 7.60
N ARG A 76 -2.23 -15.49 8.59
CA ARG A 76 -3.67 -15.52 8.88
C ARG A 76 -4.25 -14.16 9.20
N HIS A 77 -3.50 -13.36 9.96
CA HIS A 77 -3.98 -12.02 10.34
C HIS A 77 -4.23 -11.16 9.12
N MET A 78 -3.28 -11.16 8.18
CA MET A 78 -3.40 -10.30 7.01
C MET A 78 -4.51 -10.77 6.08
N GLN A 79 -4.73 -12.10 6.00
CA GLN A 79 -5.82 -12.65 5.20
C GLN A 79 -7.18 -12.25 5.75
N HIS A 80 -7.27 -11.96 7.03
CA HIS A 80 -8.52 -11.57 7.67
C HIS A 80 -8.64 -10.05 7.80
N ASP A 81 -7.59 -9.38 8.25
CA ASP A 81 -7.66 -7.97 8.65
C ASP A 81 -7.89 -7.03 7.47
N VAL A 82 -7.27 -7.29 6.32
CA VAL A 82 -7.46 -6.43 5.15
C VAL A 82 -8.89 -6.53 4.63
N PRO A 83 -9.43 -7.74 4.36
CA PRO A 83 -10.83 -7.84 3.95
C PRO A 83 -11.81 -7.29 4.99
N ALA A 84 -11.51 -7.42 6.29
CA ALA A 84 -12.39 -6.91 7.34
C ALA A 84 -12.48 -5.39 7.31
N ALA A 85 -11.33 -4.70 7.14
CA ALA A 85 -11.31 -3.25 7.05
C ALA A 85 -12.08 -2.76 5.81
N ILE A 86 -11.94 -3.46 4.70
CA ILE A 86 -12.65 -3.14 3.47
C ILE A 86 -14.15 -3.35 3.64
N ALA A 87 -14.56 -4.46 4.24
CA ALA A 87 -15.95 -4.74 4.49
C ALA A 87 -16.59 -3.66 5.38
N GLY A 88 -15.84 -3.19 6.39
CA GLY A 88 -16.30 -2.11 7.25
C GLY A 88 -16.55 -0.81 6.48
N CYS A 89 -15.65 -0.47 5.58
CA CYS A 89 -15.79 0.71 4.75
C CYS A 89 -16.99 0.57 3.80
N ARG A 90 -17.12 -0.57 3.15
CA ARG A 90 -18.25 -0.82 2.23
C ARG A 90 -19.59 -0.75 2.93
N ALA A 91 -19.65 -1.24 4.16
CA ALA A 91 -20.91 -1.22 4.93
C ALA A 91 -21.32 0.20 5.28
N LYS A 92 -20.36 1.06 5.65
CA LYS A 92 -20.65 2.44 6.03
C LYS A 92 -20.84 3.35 4.84
N HIS A 93 -20.15 3.07 3.74
CA HIS A 93 -20.12 3.95 2.57
C HIS A 93 -20.39 3.14 1.30
N PRO A 94 -21.64 2.67 1.11
CA PRO A 94 -21.94 1.79 -0.04
C PRO A 94 -21.77 2.47 -1.39
N ALA A 95 -21.71 3.79 -1.44
CA ALA A 95 -21.47 4.50 -2.71
C ALA A 95 -20.00 4.53 -3.11
N VAL A 96 -19.08 4.19 -2.22
CA VAL A 96 -17.67 4.18 -2.53
C VAL A 96 -17.27 2.78 -3.00
N GLU A 97 -16.63 2.72 -4.16
CA GLU A 97 -16.14 1.46 -4.68
C GLU A 97 -14.76 1.19 -4.08
N VAL A 98 -14.59 0.07 -3.41
CA VAL A 98 -13.31 -0.32 -2.83
C VAL A 98 -12.83 -1.59 -3.51
N LEU A 99 -11.67 -1.50 -4.17
CA LEU A 99 -11.06 -2.60 -4.90
C LEU A 99 -9.87 -3.11 -4.11
N LEU A 100 -9.70 -4.43 -4.08
CA LEU A 100 -8.57 -5.06 -3.42
C LEU A 100 -7.76 -5.82 -4.44
N THR A 101 -6.48 -5.50 -4.57
CA THR A 101 -5.57 -6.27 -5.42
C THR A 101 -5.05 -7.49 -4.66
N PRO A 102 -4.44 -8.46 -5.35
CA PRO A 102 -3.64 -9.46 -4.68
C PRO A 102 -2.50 -8.79 -3.91
N HIS A 103 -1.97 -9.43 -2.87
CA HIS A 103 -0.80 -8.90 -2.18
C HIS A 103 0.42 -8.95 -3.10
N LEU A 104 1.42 -8.12 -2.82
CA LEU A 104 2.57 -7.95 -3.70
C LEU A 104 3.26 -9.29 -4.02
N GLY A 105 3.40 -10.17 -3.03
CA GLY A 105 4.05 -11.47 -3.24
C GLY A 105 3.33 -12.38 -4.22
N ALA A 106 2.04 -12.17 -4.44
CA ALA A 106 1.25 -12.94 -5.40
C ALA A 106 1.17 -12.26 -6.77
N TRP A 107 1.74 -11.06 -6.91
CA TRP A 107 1.70 -10.35 -8.18
C TRP A 107 2.59 -11.04 -9.21
N GLU A 108 2.02 -11.34 -10.37
CA GLU A 108 2.76 -12.06 -11.40
C GLU A 108 3.92 -11.24 -11.98
N GLY A 109 3.93 -9.94 -11.81
CA GLY A 109 5.05 -9.08 -12.24
C GLY A 109 6.22 -9.05 -11.25
N LEU A 110 6.07 -9.62 -10.06
CA LEU A 110 7.13 -9.54 -9.06
C LEU A 110 8.44 -10.23 -9.49
N PRO A 111 8.43 -11.43 -10.09
CA PRO A 111 9.69 -12.03 -10.53
C PRO A 111 10.47 -11.17 -11.50
N ASN A 112 9.78 -10.48 -12.41
CA ASN A 112 10.44 -9.56 -13.32
C ASN A 112 11.03 -8.35 -12.58
N ALA A 113 10.33 -7.85 -11.57
CA ALA A 113 10.84 -6.75 -10.75
C ALA A 113 12.10 -7.15 -9.99
N VAL A 114 12.12 -8.35 -9.43
CA VAL A 114 13.29 -8.87 -8.72
C VAL A 114 14.47 -9.01 -9.69
N THR A 115 14.21 -9.53 -10.88
CA THR A 115 15.24 -9.68 -11.90
C THR A 115 15.79 -8.32 -12.35
N ALA A 116 14.91 -7.36 -12.55
CA ALA A 116 15.34 -6.00 -12.94
C ALA A 116 16.24 -5.37 -11.89
N LEU A 117 15.91 -5.55 -10.62
CA LEU A 117 16.73 -5.04 -9.53
C LEU A 117 18.11 -5.71 -9.50
N ALA A 118 18.15 -7.03 -9.71
CA ALA A 118 19.39 -7.78 -9.75
C ALA A 118 20.28 -7.33 -10.93
N ILE A 119 19.70 -7.13 -12.10
CA ILE A 119 20.43 -6.68 -13.28
C ILE A 119 21.02 -5.29 -13.06
N GLN A 120 20.29 -4.41 -12.41
CA GLN A 120 20.78 -3.09 -12.08
C GLN A 120 22.07 -3.17 -11.25
N SER A 121 22.10 -4.09 -10.30
CA SER A 121 23.27 -4.32 -9.48
C SER A 121 24.45 -4.85 -10.31
N GLU A 122 24.19 -5.74 -11.28
CA GLU A 122 25.23 -6.30 -12.14
C GLU A 122 25.89 -5.25 -13.01
N LYS A 123 25.24 -4.15 -13.29
CA LYS A 123 25.83 -3.09 -14.10
C LYS A 123 26.76 -2.19 -13.30
N GLY A 124 27.15 -2.64 -12.15
CA GLY A 124 28.13 -1.91 -11.36
C GLY A 124 27.57 -0.72 -10.63
N ASP A 125 26.31 -0.73 -10.31
CA ASP A 125 25.72 0.33 -9.57
C ASP A 125 26.22 0.30 -8.15
N ALA A 126 27.18 1.09 -7.89
CA ALA A 126 27.82 1.08 -6.60
C ALA A 126 26.95 1.61 -5.49
N THR A 127 25.85 2.19 -5.82
CA THR A 127 25.01 2.69 -4.79
C THR A 127 24.40 1.59 -4.01
N ALA A 128 24.46 0.42 -4.53
CA ALA A 128 23.98 -0.69 -3.77
C ALA A 128 24.57 -0.74 -2.39
N GLY A 129 25.67 -0.11 -2.22
CA GLY A 129 26.27 -0.12 -0.92
C GLY A 129 25.58 0.70 0.10
N ASN A 130 24.62 1.39 -0.29
CA ASN A 130 24.05 2.15 0.66
C ASN A 130 23.07 1.44 1.35
N GLU A 131 23.10 0.68 1.55
CA GLU A 131 22.25 0.13 2.23
C GLU A 131 22.25 -0.05 3.36
#